data_1a725ef45dfc0540a0bf90519fa45e0a
#
_entry.id   1a725ef45dfc0540a0bf90519fa45e0a
#
_cell.length_a   1.000
_cell.length_b   1.000
_cell.length_c   1.000
_cell.angle_alpha   90.00
_cell.angle_beta   90.00
_cell.angle_gamma   90.00
#
_symmetry.space_group_name_H-M   'P 1'
#
loop_
_entity.id
_entity.type
_entity.pdbx_description
1 polymer ?
#
loop_
_entity_poly.entity_id
_entity_poly.type
_entity_poly.pdbx_seq_one_letter_code
_entity_poly.pdbx_strand_id
1 'polypeptide(L)'
;MVGLRASLDPEAAAILKAAIDPLSAPDPDTDDHGRVVTRDQRSAARRRLEALLAIVQRGVAAADGIPTTDKAKIVVLIDHGTLLHDLNDVRDRGGSGSRRYSGSGRGRGSGTTLTGEVLSPGVVRRMACDAEIIPLVLGGDSEPLDLGRSRRLFTRAQRLALTARDQGCTFPGCTVPATWCDAHHVVHWRHGGPTDLTNGALLCPRHHAEVHDRDLTATVTTTGVTWHT
;
A
#
# COMPACT_ATOMS: atom_id res chain seq x y z
N MET A 1 -29.63 -14.74 -8.70
CA MET A 1 -28.35 -14.09 -8.35
C MET A 1 -27.84 -13.41 -9.60
N VAL A 2 -27.45 -12.13 -9.54
CA VAL A 2 -26.89 -11.36 -10.67
C VAL A 2 -25.38 -11.26 -10.47
N GLY A 3 -24.61 -11.63 -11.49
CA GLY A 3 -23.13 -11.53 -11.45
C GLY A 3 -22.65 -10.29 -12.19
N LEU A 4 -21.66 -9.58 -11.64
CA LEU A 4 -20.93 -8.49 -12.28
C LEU A 4 -19.50 -8.97 -12.61
N ARG A 5 -19.10 -8.80 -13.88
CA ARG A 5 -17.71 -9.01 -14.32
C ARG A 5 -17.24 -7.75 -15.05
N ALA A 6 -16.02 -7.33 -14.75
CA ALA A 6 -15.39 -6.21 -15.41
C ALA A 6 -13.94 -6.54 -15.77
N SER A 7 -13.48 -6.06 -16.93
CA SER A 7 -12.07 -6.04 -17.32
C SER A 7 -11.58 -4.60 -17.21
N LEU A 8 -10.55 -4.38 -16.41
CA LEU A 8 -10.00 -3.07 -16.10
C LEU A 8 -8.58 -2.98 -16.65
N ASP A 9 -8.22 -1.84 -17.17
CA ASP A 9 -6.81 -1.52 -17.38
C ASP A 9 -6.07 -1.32 -16.04
N PRO A 10 -4.75 -1.29 -16.03
CA PRO A 10 -3.98 -1.17 -14.79
C PRO A 10 -4.29 0.10 -13.98
N GLU A 11 -4.61 1.22 -14.65
CA GLU A 11 -4.95 2.48 -14.00
C GLU A 11 -6.31 2.38 -13.28
N ALA A 12 -7.34 1.94 -13.98
CA ALA A 12 -8.67 1.75 -13.42
C ALA A 12 -8.67 0.70 -12.29
N ALA A 13 -7.89 -0.37 -12.43
CA ALA A 13 -7.72 -1.37 -11.38
C ALA A 13 -7.07 -0.77 -10.12
N ALA A 14 -6.03 0.06 -10.27
CA ALA A 14 -5.37 0.73 -9.16
C ALA A 14 -6.31 1.69 -8.43
N ILE A 15 -7.07 2.51 -9.18
CA ILE A 15 -8.07 3.44 -8.62
C ILE A 15 -9.15 2.67 -7.84
N LEU A 16 -9.72 1.65 -8.46
CA LEU A 16 -10.78 0.86 -7.84
C LEU A 16 -10.32 0.16 -6.56
N LYS A 17 -9.14 -0.46 -6.59
CA LYS A 17 -8.55 -1.10 -5.39
C LYS A 17 -8.28 -0.09 -4.31
N ALA A 18 -7.66 1.05 -4.62
CA ALA A 18 -7.38 2.11 -3.64
C ALA A 18 -8.66 2.65 -2.97
N ALA A 19 -9.79 2.66 -3.67
CA ALA A 19 -11.07 3.08 -3.13
C ALA A 19 -11.75 1.99 -2.27
N ILE A 20 -11.67 0.72 -2.69
CA ILE A 20 -12.38 -0.40 -2.05
C ILE A 20 -11.61 -0.95 -0.84
N ASP A 21 -10.30 -1.09 -0.92
CA ASP A 21 -9.50 -1.79 0.09
C ASP A 21 -9.66 -1.21 1.50
N PRO A 22 -9.61 0.12 1.73
CA PRO A 22 -9.81 0.69 3.07
C PRO A 22 -11.19 0.38 3.66
N LEU A 23 -12.22 0.26 2.81
CA LEU A 23 -13.59 0.01 3.22
C LEU A 23 -13.92 -1.48 3.36
N SER A 24 -13.07 -2.36 2.86
CA SER A 24 -13.27 -3.81 2.87
C SER A 24 -12.37 -4.54 3.86
N ALA A 25 -11.70 -3.81 4.76
CA ALA A 25 -10.95 -4.40 5.86
C ALA A 25 -11.86 -5.29 6.72
N PRO A 26 -11.34 -6.39 7.31
CA PRO A 26 -12.08 -7.16 8.30
C PRO A 26 -12.48 -6.28 9.48
N ASP A 27 -13.70 -6.43 9.95
CA ASP A 27 -14.25 -5.72 11.10
C ASP A 27 -14.69 -6.75 12.16
N PRO A 28 -13.75 -7.22 12.99
CA PRO A 28 -14.04 -8.18 14.05
C PRO A 28 -14.65 -7.47 15.26
N ASP A 29 -15.54 -8.14 15.99
CA ASP A 29 -15.99 -7.68 17.29
C ASP A 29 -14.84 -7.75 18.30
N THR A 30 -14.65 -6.69 19.07
CA THR A 30 -13.63 -6.61 20.11
C THR A 30 -14.24 -6.32 21.48
N ASP A 31 -13.62 -6.83 22.55
CA ASP A 31 -13.96 -6.47 23.93
C ASP A 31 -13.44 -5.06 24.29
N ASP A 32 -13.78 -4.60 25.50
CA ASP A 32 -13.33 -3.30 26.06
C ASP A 32 -11.81 -3.15 26.15
N HIS A 33 -11.07 -4.25 26.00
CA HIS A 33 -9.61 -4.31 26.03
C HIS A 33 -9.00 -4.44 24.61
N GLY A 34 -9.86 -4.39 23.56
CA GLY A 34 -9.42 -4.51 22.16
C GLY A 34 -9.08 -5.94 21.72
N ARG A 35 -9.46 -6.97 22.50
CA ARG A 35 -9.27 -8.37 22.12
C ARG A 35 -10.40 -8.81 21.21
N VAL A 36 -10.06 -9.50 20.12
CA VAL A 36 -11.05 -10.06 19.19
C VAL A 36 -11.90 -11.13 19.88
N VAL A 37 -13.17 -10.85 20.06
CA VAL A 37 -14.18 -11.78 20.59
C VAL A 37 -14.76 -12.64 19.48
N THR A 38 -15.13 -12.01 18.38
CA THR A 38 -15.71 -12.69 17.21
C THR A 38 -15.01 -12.20 15.94
N ARG A 39 -14.59 -13.13 15.08
CA ARG A 39 -14.00 -12.78 13.78
C ARG A 39 -15.10 -12.29 12.84
N ASP A 40 -14.75 -11.37 11.94
CA ASP A 40 -15.63 -11.00 10.83
C ASP A 40 -15.99 -12.25 10.01
N GLN A 41 -17.27 -12.63 10.04
CA GLN A 41 -17.79 -13.81 9.36
C GLN A 41 -17.97 -13.59 7.85
N ARG A 42 -17.88 -12.34 7.38
CA ARG A 42 -18.01 -12.03 5.95
C ARG A 42 -16.75 -12.46 5.19
N SER A 43 -16.93 -13.10 4.05
CA SER A 43 -15.81 -13.39 3.15
C SER A 43 -15.19 -12.09 2.61
N ALA A 44 -13.92 -12.13 2.19
CA ALA A 44 -13.26 -10.99 1.56
C ALA A 44 -14.01 -10.50 0.31
N ALA A 45 -14.61 -11.40 -0.47
CA ALA A 45 -15.43 -11.06 -1.62
C ALA A 45 -16.69 -10.30 -1.21
N ARG A 46 -17.34 -10.70 -0.12
CA ARG A 46 -18.53 -10.04 0.41
C ARG A 46 -18.20 -8.65 0.90
N ARG A 47 -17.13 -8.47 1.65
CA ARG A 47 -16.69 -7.16 2.14
C ARG A 47 -16.36 -6.19 0.99
N ARG A 48 -15.65 -6.66 -0.06
CA ARG A 48 -15.36 -5.84 -1.26
C ARG A 48 -16.63 -5.43 -1.99
N LEU A 49 -17.61 -6.32 -2.12
CA LEU A 49 -18.90 -5.99 -2.73
C LEU A 49 -19.62 -4.91 -1.91
N GLU A 50 -19.68 -5.04 -0.59
CA GLU A 50 -20.31 -4.06 0.30
C GLU A 50 -19.60 -2.71 0.24
N ALA A 51 -18.27 -2.69 0.19
CA ALA A 51 -17.47 -1.48 -0.01
C ALA A 51 -17.79 -0.78 -1.34
N LEU A 52 -17.86 -1.54 -2.43
CA LEU A 52 -18.25 -1.01 -3.75
C LEU A 52 -19.66 -0.42 -3.73
N LEU A 53 -20.62 -1.12 -3.14
CA LEU A 53 -21.99 -0.63 -3.02
C LEU A 53 -22.08 0.64 -2.16
N ALA A 54 -21.30 0.74 -1.09
CA ALA A 54 -21.24 1.95 -0.26
C ALA A 54 -20.69 3.15 -1.03
N ILE A 55 -19.67 2.95 -1.88
CA ILE A 55 -19.13 4.01 -2.77
C ILE A 55 -20.19 4.45 -3.76
N VAL A 56 -20.87 3.51 -4.42
CA VAL A 56 -21.93 3.82 -5.39
C VAL A 56 -23.07 4.57 -4.73
N GLN A 57 -23.54 4.13 -3.56
CA GLN A 57 -24.63 4.81 -2.82
C GLN A 57 -24.26 6.24 -2.44
N ARG A 58 -23.02 6.47 -1.97
CA ARG A 58 -22.51 7.82 -1.66
C ARG A 58 -22.43 8.68 -2.92
N GLY A 59 -21.97 8.12 -4.03
CA GLY A 59 -21.93 8.81 -5.31
C GLY A 59 -23.30 9.25 -5.81
N VAL A 60 -24.30 8.38 -5.68
CA VAL A 60 -25.69 8.69 -6.06
C VAL A 60 -26.33 9.71 -5.12
N ALA A 61 -25.99 9.69 -3.84
CA ALA A 61 -26.53 10.61 -2.83
C ALA A 61 -25.87 11.99 -2.82
N ALA A 62 -24.79 12.20 -3.56
CA ALA A 62 -24.12 13.51 -3.65
C ALA A 62 -25.03 14.53 -4.36
N ALA A 63 -25.34 15.64 -3.68
CA ALA A 63 -26.32 16.65 -4.14
C ALA A 63 -25.98 17.29 -5.50
N ASP A 64 -24.69 17.38 -5.84
CA ASP A 64 -24.20 17.98 -7.10
C ASP A 64 -23.80 16.93 -8.14
N GLY A 65 -24.16 15.65 -7.94
CA GLY A 65 -23.81 14.56 -8.85
C GLY A 65 -22.30 14.20 -8.91
N ILE A 66 -21.46 14.92 -8.16
CA ILE A 66 -20.02 14.67 -8.06
C ILE A 66 -19.71 14.32 -6.58
N PRO A 67 -19.22 13.09 -6.29
CA PRO A 67 -18.81 12.75 -4.94
C PRO A 67 -17.68 13.67 -4.45
N THR A 68 -17.88 14.33 -3.31
CA THR A 68 -16.85 15.15 -2.63
C THR A 68 -15.90 14.28 -1.79
N THR A 69 -15.61 13.06 -2.21
CA THR A 69 -14.67 12.20 -1.51
C THR A 69 -13.24 12.61 -1.82
N ASP A 70 -12.39 12.55 -0.82
CA ASP A 70 -10.94 12.66 -1.04
C ASP A 70 -10.53 11.72 -2.19
N LYS A 71 -9.71 12.23 -3.11
CA LYS A 71 -9.17 11.42 -4.21
C LYS A 71 -8.49 10.19 -3.65
N ALA A 72 -8.71 9.03 -4.27
CA ALA A 72 -8.07 7.78 -3.86
C ALA A 72 -6.55 7.97 -3.86
N LYS A 73 -5.92 7.68 -2.72
CA LYS A 73 -4.46 7.78 -2.58
C LYS A 73 -3.82 6.51 -3.13
N ILE A 74 -3.16 6.64 -4.26
CA ILE A 74 -2.46 5.54 -4.91
C ILE A 74 -0.96 5.73 -4.66
N VAL A 75 -0.31 4.72 -4.07
CA VAL A 75 1.14 4.71 -3.91
C VAL A 75 1.74 3.97 -5.09
N VAL A 76 2.58 4.65 -5.84
CA VAL A 76 3.31 4.09 -6.99
C VAL A 76 4.80 4.12 -6.66
N LEU A 77 5.45 2.97 -6.73
CA LEU A 77 6.89 2.83 -6.60
C LEU A 77 7.51 2.98 -7.98
N ILE A 78 8.37 3.98 -8.14
CA ILE A 78 9.13 4.20 -9.36
C ILE A 78 10.57 4.55 -8.98
N ASP A 79 11.54 4.02 -9.72
CA ASP A 79 12.93 4.39 -9.55
C ASP A 79 13.17 5.85 -9.92
N HIS A 80 13.88 6.59 -9.06
CA HIS A 80 14.11 8.03 -9.23
C HIS A 80 14.88 8.36 -10.52
N GLY A 81 15.90 7.57 -10.87
CA GLY A 81 16.65 7.74 -12.09
C GLY A 81 15.78 7.56 -13.33
N THR A 82 14.87 6.59 -13.28
CA THR A 82 13.86 6.33 -14.29
C THR A 82 12.88 7.49 -14.46
N LEU A 83 12.40 8.06 -13.35
CA LEU A 83 11.49 9.20 -13.38
C LEU A 83 12.15 10.43 -14.01
N LEU A 84 13.42 10.71 -13.69
CA LEU A 84 14.18 11.84 -14.22
C LEU A 84 14.59 11.64 -15.68
N HIS A 85 15.01 10.43 -16.07
CA HIS A 85 15.47 10.16 -17.43
C HIS A 85 14.37 10.35 -18.46
N ASP A 86 13.16 9.90 -18.15
CA ASP A 86 12.00 10.06 -19.02
C ASP A 86 11.53 11.52 -19.13
N LEU A 87 11.81 12.37 -18.13
CA LEU A 87 11.53 13.80 -18.18
C LEU A 87 12.47 14.55 -19.12
N ASN A 88 13.73 14.10 -19.26
CA ASN A 88 14.73 14.70 -20.15
C ASN A 88 14.52 14.22 -21.60
N ASP A 89 14.13 12.97 -21.84
CA ASP A 89 13.88 12.41 -23.18
C ASP A 89 12.69 13.08 -23.90
N VAL A 90 11.75 13.66 -23.15
CA VAL A 90 10.61 14.42 -23.70
C VAL A 90 11.02 15.83 -24.15
N ARG A 91 12.07 16.42 -23.54
CA ARG A 91 12.59 17.75 -23.96
C ARG A 91 13.35 17.71 -25.27
N ASP A 92 14.02 16.59 -25.57
CA ASP A 92 14.86 16.47 -26.78
C ASP A 92 14.12 15.93 -28.02
N ARG A 93 12.86 15.49 -27.89
CA ARG A 93 12.06 14.91 -28.99
C ARG A 93 10.82 15.72 -29.32
N GLY A 94 11.01 16.93 -29.84
CA GLY A 94 10.02 17.60 -30.67
C GLY A 94 9.92 16.91 -32.04
N GLY A 95 9.37 15.69 -32.12
CA GLY A 95 9.28 14.95 -33.37
C GLY A 95 8.43 13.69 -33.26
N SER A 96 7.31 13.69 -34.03
CA SER A 96 6.40 12.59 -34.28
C SER A 96 7.10 11.24 -34.51
N GLY A 97 6.72 10.22 -33.75
CA GLY A 97 7.20 8.84 -33.95
C GLY A 97 6.49 7.82 -33.05
N SER A 98 5.37 7.32 -33.56
CA SER A 98 4.69 6.13 -33.00
C SER A 98 5.64 4.91 -33.01
N ARG A 99 6.10 4.43 -31.86
CA ARG A 99 6.75 3.11 -31.75
C ARG A 99 5.84 2.16 -30.98
N ARG A 100 5.47 1.08 -31.68
CA ARG A 100 4.77 -0.09 -31.12
C ARG A 100 5.64 -0.75 -30.07
N TYR A 101 5.11 -0.88 -28.86
CA TYR A 101 5.74 -1.58 -27.75
C TYR A 101 5.52 -3.09 -27.95
N SER A 102 6.57 -3.80 -28.32
CA SER A 102 6.62 -5.28 -28.24
C SER A 102 7.81 -5.65 -27.37
N GLY A 103 7.55 -6.26 -26.23
CA GLY A 103 8.64 -6.82 -25.40
C GLY A 103 8.21 -7.10 -23.97
N SER A 104 8.15 -8.38 -23.62
CA SER A 104 8.06 -8.94 -22.30
C SER A 104 9.37 -8.70 -21.53
N GLY A 105 9.47 -7.57 -20.84
CA GLY A 105 10.52 -7.24 -19.92
C GLY A 105 9.96 -6.24 -18.93
N ARG A 106 10.36 -6.30 -17.66
CA ARG A 106 10.11 -5.21 -16.70
C ARG A 106 10.72 -3.95 -17.31
N GLY A 107 9.88 -3.17 -18.00
CA GLY A 107 10.32 -2.04 -18.80
C GLY A 107 10.97 -0.99 -17.91
N ARG A 108 12.17 -0.51 -18.29
CA ARG A 108 12.75 0.69 -17.70
C ARG A 108 11.68 1.79 -17.78
N GLY A 109 11.30 2.35 -16.62
CA GLY A 109 10.35 3.44 -16.55
C GLY A 109 8.92 3.10 -16.12
N SER A 110 8.60 1.86 -15.77
CA SER A 110 7.28 1.53 -15.21
C SER A 110 7.25 1.76 -13.71
N GLY A 111 6.14 2.34 -13.21
CA GLY A 111 5.82 2.36 -11.80
C GLY A 111 5.08 1.09 -11.41
N THR A 112 5.22 0.65 -10.16
CA THR A 112 4.46 -0.47 -9.61
C THR A 112 3.63 0.02 -8.44
N THR A 113 2.32 -0.28 -8.43
CA THR A 113 1.47 0.01 -7.28
C THR A 113 1.78 -0.96 -6.14
N LEU A 114 1.35 -0.61 -4.91
CA LEU A 114 1.47 -1.51 -3.75
C LEU A 114 0.65 -2.80 -3.91
N THR A 115 -0.30 -2.81 -4.82
CA THR A 115 -1.13 -3.98 -5.15
C THR A 115 -0.60 -4.78 -6.34
N GLY A 116 0.58 -4.39 -6.86
CA GLY A 116 1.33 -5.14 -7.87
C GLY A 116 1.00 -4.79 -9.32
N GLU A 117 0.12 -3.81 -9.59
CA GLU A 117 -0.15 -3.36 -10.96
C GLU A 117 1.06 -2.60 -11.50
N VAL A 118 1.44 -2.91 -12.73
CA VAL A 118 2.50 -2.20 -13.46
C VAL A 118 1.88 -1.08 -14.28
N LEU A 119 2.26 0.17 -13.97
CA LEU A 119 1.79 1.37 -14.65
C LEU A 119 2.86 1.87 -15.62
N SER A 120 2.45 2.23 -16.83
CA SER A 120 3.37 2.86 -17.76
C SER A 120 3.77 4.27 -17.29
N PRO A 121 4.95 4.79 -17.70
CA PRO A 121 5.39 6.14 -17.30
C PRO A 121 4.39 7.23 -17.68
N GLY A 122 3.69 7.07 -18.82
CA GLY A 122 2.64 7.99 -19.24
C GLY A 122 1.44 8.02 -18.31
N VAL A 123 1.03 6.85 -17.80
CA VAL A 123 -0.05 6.75 -16.80
C VAL A 123 0.40 7.37 -15.49
N VAL A 124 1.59 7.05 -14.99
CA VAL A 124 2.14 7.63 -13.75
C VAL A 124 2.19 9.16 -13.83
N ARG A 125 2.68 9.71 -14.96
CA ARG A 125 2.72 11.18 -15.17
C ARG A 125 1.33 11.80 -15.19
N ARG A 126 0.37 11.18 -15.88
CA ARG A 126 -1.02 11.69 -15.92
C ARG A 126 -1.65 11.69 -14.53
N MET A 127 -1.47 10.61 -13.77
CA MET A 127 -1.95 10.53 -12.39
C MET A 127 -1.27 11.58 -11.50
N ALA A 128 0.04 11.81 -11.68
CA ALA A 128 0.81 12.80 -10.92
C ALA A 128 0.40 14.25 -11.19
N CYS A 129 -0.18 14.56 -12.37
CA CYS A 129 -0.64 15.93 -12.69
C CYS A 129 -1.79 16.40 -11.79
N ASP A 130 -2.57 15.48 -11.21
CA ASP A 130 -3.73 15.79 -10.38
C ASP A 130 -3.68 15.06 -9.01
N ALA A 131 -2.49 14.70 -8.56
CA ALA A 131 -2.25 13.98 -7.31
C ALA A 131 -1.29 14.74 -6.39
N GLU A 132 -1.45 14.56 -5.08
CA GLU A 132 -0.42 14.91 -4.12
C GLU A 132 0.76 13.93 -4.28
N ILE A 133 1.90 14.42 -4.77
CA ILE A 133 3.12 13.63 -4.87
C ILE A 133 3.85 13.67 -3.54
N ILE A 134 4.00 12.53 -2.90
CA ILE A 134 4.82 12.37 -1.70
C ILE A 134 6.10 11.65 -2.13
N PRO A 135 7.22 12.36 -2.36
CA PRO A 135 8.47 11.70 -2.69
C PRO A 135 8.97 10.92 -1.48
N LEU A 136 9.21 9.62 -1.66
CA LEU A 136 9.89 8.78 -0.69
C LEU A 136 11.27 8.46 -1.26
N VAL A 137 12.28 9.21 -0.83
CA VAL A 137 13.68 8.96 -1.17
C VAL A 137 14.27 8.09 -0.07
N LEU A 138 14.55 6.83 -0.39
CA LEU A 138 15.21 5.91 0.53
C LEU A 138 16.71 6.21 0.51
N GLY A 139 17.21 6.90 1.57
CA GLY A 139 18.63 7.20 1.75
C GLY A 139 19.06 8.66 1.50
N GLY A 140 18.14 9.62 1.48
CA GLY A 140 18.44 11.08 1.45
C GLY A 140 18.25 11.76 2.81
N ASP A 141 18.65 13.05 2.90
CA ASP A 141 18.51 13.91 4.10
C ASP A 141 17.04 14.36 4.34
N SER A 142 16.08 13.48 4.11
CA SER A 142 14.66 13.73 4.30
C SER A 142 14.22 13.46 5.74
N GLU A 143 12.93 13.27 5.97
CA GLU A 143 12.39 12.98 7.30
C GLU A 143 13.10 11.78 7.95
N PRO A 144 13.55 11.87 9.23
CA PRO A 144 14.24 10.76 9.90
C PRO A 144 13.40 9.49 9.93
N LEU A 145 13.95 8.39 9.41
CA LEU A 145 13.32 7.07 9.41
C LEU A 145 13.74 6.23 10.63
N ASP A 146 14.80 6.66 11.32
CA ASP A 146 15.29 6.04 12.55
C ASP A 146 15.08 7.02 13.71
N LEU A 147 14.07 6.72 14.53
CA LEU A 147 13.66 7.57 15.65
C LEU A 147 14.12 7.01 17.01
N GLY A 148 14.73 5.85 17.00
CA GLY A 148 15.16 5.15 18.21
C GLY A 148 14.02 5.02 19.22
N ARG A 149 14.18 5.57 20.40
CA ARG A 149 13.16 5.55 21.45
C ARG A 149 12.52 6.92 21.74
N SER A 150 12.72 7.90 20.87
CA SER A 150 12.09 9.21 21.00
C SER A 150 10.57 9.19 20.76
N ARG A 151 10.10 8.25 19.96
CA ARG A 151 8.68 8.03 19.68
C ARG A 151 8.34 6.53 19.67
N ARG A 152 7.20 6.17 20.28
CA ARG A 152 6.72 4.77 20.27
C ARG A 152 6.06 4.38 18.95
N LEU A 153 5.26 5.26 18.35
CA LEU A 153 4.49 4.92 17.15
C LEU A 153 5.29 5.28 15.90
N PHE A 154 5.28 4.37 14.92
CA PHE A 154 5.83 4.63 13.60
C PHE A 154 5.17 5.84 12.94
N THR A 155 5.96 6.77 12.44
CA THR A 155 5.48 7.95 11.71
C THR A 155 4.86 7.54 10.37
N ARG A 156 4.18 8.50 9.73
CA ARG A 156 3.63 8.29 8.37
C ARG A 156 4.75 7.95 7.37
N ALA A 157 5.91 8.64 7.43
CA ALA A 157 7.04 8.36 6.56
C ALA A 157 7.61 6.96 6.78
N GLN A 158 7.80 6.55 8.03
CA GLN A 158 8.22 5.19 8.36
C GLN A 158 7.22 4.14 7.86
N ARG A 159 5.90 4.36 8.04
CA ARG A 159 4.86 3.45 7.52
C ARG A 159 4.88 3.36 6.00
N LEU A 160 5.13 4.45 5.28
CA LEU A 160 5.30 4.43 3.83
C LEU A 160 6.55 3.63 3.43
N ALA A 161 7.67 3.81 4.13
CA ALA A 161 8.90 3.07 3.88
C ALA A 161 8.72 1.56 4.15
N LEU A 162 8.06 1.19 5.27
CA LEU A 162 7.70 -0.20 5.56
C LEU A 162 6.78 -0.77 4.48
N THR A 163 5.80 0.02 4.02
CA THR A 163 4.88 -0.39 2.95
C THR A 163 5.62 -0.63 1.64
N ALA A 164 6.58 0.22 1.29
CA ALA A 164 7.40 0.07 0.10
C ALA A 164 8.29 -1.19 0.16
N ARG A 165 8.86 -1.52 1.32
CA ARG A 165 9.70 -2.69 1.54
C ARG A 165 8.90 -3.99 1.59
N ASP A 166 7.83 -4.02 2.42
CA ASP A 166 7.12 -5.24 2.81
C ASP A 166 5.96 -5.57 1.84
N GLN A 167 5.36 -4.56 1.20
CA GLN A 167 4.24 -4.66 0.23
C GLN A 167 2.96 -5.32 0.78
N GLY A 168 3.01 -5.91 1.97
CA GLY A 168 1.92 -6.61 2.64
C GLY A 168 2.32 -7.15 4.00
N CYS A 169 1.50 -8.03 4.52
CA CYS A 169 1.82 -8.76 5.75
C CYS A 169 3.06 -9.64 5.53
N THR A 170 4.08 -9.44 6.37
CA THR A 170 5.37 -10.14 6.25
C THR A 170 5.36 -11.57 6.78
N PHE A 171 4.25 -12.01 7.41
CA PHE A 171 4.14 -13.37 7.93
C PHE A 171 4.13 -14.39 6.78
N PRO A 172 4.85 -15.52 6.91
CA PRO A 172 4.98 -16.51 5.83
C PRO A 172 3.64 -16.94 5.24
N GLY A 173 3.52 -16.91 3.91
CA GLY A 173 2.32 -17.33 3.19
C GLY A 173 1.11 -16.39 3.29
N CYS A 174 1.23 -15.24 3.96
CA CYS A 174 0.15 -14.27 4.05
C CYS A 174 0.10 -13.37 2.80
N THR A 175 -1.11 -13.13 2.30
CA THR A 175 -1.36 -12.27 1.12
C THR A 175 -2.13 -11.00 1.45
N VAL A 176 -2.25 -10.66 2.74
CA VAL A 176 -2.98 -9.45 3.18
C VAL A 176 -2.19 -8.21 2.77
N PRO A 177 -2.81 -7.26 2.04
CA PRO A 177 -2.13 -6.07 1.53
C PRO A 177 -1.70 -5.13 2.66
N ALA A 178 -0.68 -4.29 2.40
CA ALA A 178 -0.11 -3.37 3.37
C ALA A 178 -1.12 -2.37 3.98
N THR A 179 -2.17 -2.03 3.22
CA THR A 179 -3.26 -1.14 3.67
C THR A 179 -4.05 -1.69 4.85
N TRP A 180 -3.99 -3.00 5.08
CA TRP A 180 -4.66 -3.69 6.20
C TRP A 180 -3.69 -4.15 7.28
N CYS A 181 -2.44 -3.70 7.21
CA CYS A 181 -1.41 -4.10 8.13
C CYS A 181 -1.05 -2.99 9.12
N ASP A 182 -0.72 -3.40 10.34
CA ASP A 182 -0.11 -2.55 11.33
C ASP A 182 1.42 -2.61 11.25
N ALA A 183 2.08 -1.50 11.61
CA ALA A 183 3.51 -1.50 11.79
C ALA A 183 3.84 -2.04 13.19
N HIS A 184 4.52 -3.18 13.22
CA HIS A 184 4.89 -3.92 14.43
C HIS A 184 6.37 -3.74 14.74
N HIS A 185 6.73 -3.65 16.03
CA HIS A 185 8.12 -3.67 16.49
C HIS A 185 8.55 -5.13 16.69
N VAL A 186 9.50 -5.62 15.88
CA VAL A 186 10.01 -6.99 15.96
C VAL A 186 10.63 -7.26 17.33
N VAL A 187 11.51 -6.39 17.81
CA VAL A 187 11.85 -6.30 19.22
C VAL A 187 10.85 -5.36 19.87
N HIS A 188 9.99 -5.88 20.73
CA HIS A 188 8.90 -5.12 21.29
C HIS A 188 9.37 -3.84 21.99
N TRP A 189 8.62 -2.75 21.82
CA TRP A 189 8.92 -1.45 22.46
C TRP A 189 9.14 -1.57 23.97
N ARG A 190 8.32 -2.35 24.66
CA ARG A 190 8.46 -2.59 26.11
C ARG A 190 9.77 -3.26 26.49
N HIS A 191 10.38 -4.01 25.57
CA HIS A 191 11.65 -4.72 25.77
C HIS A 191 12.86 -3.93 25.22
N GLY A 192 12.68 -2.63 24.95
CA GLY A 192 13.76 -1.75 24.51
C GLY A 192 13.89 -1.58 22.99
N GLY A 193 13.02 -2.22 22.19
CA GLY A 193 13.05 -2.10 20.74
C GLY A 193 12.87 -0.67 20.26
N PRO A 194 13.69 -0.20 19.30
CA PRO A 194 13.60 1.13 18.73
C PRO A 194 12.46 1.24 17.70
N THR A 195 12.01 2.47 17.43
CA THR A 195 11.07 2.77 16.34
C THR A 195 11.86 3.14 15.08
N ASP A 196 12.49 2.15 14.49
CA ASP A 196 13.34 2.27 13.33
C ASP A 196 12.91 1.26 12.25
N LEU A 197 13.25 1.52 10.98
CA LEU A 197 12.90 0.59 9.89
C LEU A 197 13.53 -0.79 10.09
N THR A 198 14.70 -0.86 10.72
CA THR A 198 15.41 -2.12 11.02
C THR A 198 14.73 -2.94 12.11
N ASN A 199 13.77 -2.37 12.84
CA ASN A 199 12.98 -3.04 13.87
C ASN A 199 11.48 -3.05 13.54
N GLY A 200 11.09 -2.58 12.35
CA GLY A 200 9.70 -2.51 11.91
C GLY A 200 9.33 -3.64 10.96
N ALA A 201 8.11 -4.17 11.07
CA ALA A 201 7.52 -5.14 10.14
C ALA A 201 6.03 -4.86 9.97
N LEU A 202 5.48 -5.07 8.76
CA LEU A 202 4.04 -5.00 8.53
C LEU A 202 3.39 -6.35 8.86
N LEU A 203 2.37 -6.34 9.71
CA LEU A 203 1.57 -7.51 10.05
C LEU A 203 0.08 -7.20 9.96
N CYS A 204 -0.70 -8.09 9.35
CA CYS A 204 -2.15 -8.00 9.43
C CYS A 204 -2.63 -8.27 10.87
N PRO A 205 -3.84 -7.84 11.27
CA PRO A 205 -4.32 -7.98 12.65
C PRO A 205 -4.22 -9.42 13.19
N ARG A 206 -4.51 -10.42 12.34
CA ARG A 206 -4.42 -11.84 12.72
C ARG A 206 -2.99 -12.23 13.09
N HIS A 207 -2.03 -11.96 12.21
CA HIS A 207 -0.64 -12.37 12.44
C HIS A 207 0.06 -11.45 13.44
N HIS A 208 -0.41 -10.21 13.61
CA HIS A 208 0.03 -9.33 14.69
C HIS A 208 -0.30 -9.95 16.07
N ALA A 209 -1.53 -10.45 16.25
CA ALA A 209 -1.90 -11.20 17.45
C ALA A 209 -1.08 -12.48 17.62
N GLU A 210 -0.95 -13.28 16.55
CA GLU A 210 -0.18 -14.54 16.60
C GLU A 210 1.28 -14.34 17.00
N VAL A 211 1.94 -13.32 16.46
CA VAL A 211 3.33 -12.98 16.79
C VAL A 211 3.47 -12.61 18.26
N HIS A 212 2.50 -11.85 18.82
CA HIS A 212 2.48 -11.51 20.23
C HIS A 212 2.19 -12.71 21.13
N ASP A 213 1.24 -13.56 20.75
CA ASP A 213 0.82 -14.72 21.56
C ASP A 213 1.91 -15.78 21.65
N ARG A 214 2.69 -15.94 20.58
CA ARG A 214 3.78 -16.93 20.50
C ARG A 214 5.16 -16.36 20.78
N ASP A 215 5.26 -15.06 21.04
CA ASP A 215 6.52 -14.32 21.23
C ASP A 215 7.54 -14.58 20.10
N LEU A 216 7.06 -14.55 18.85
CA LEU A 216 7.88 -14.84 17.68
C LEU A 216 8.88 -13.72 17.42
N THR A 217 10.07 -14.10 16.96
CA THR A 217 11.14 -13.18 16.57
C THR A 217 11.33 -13.19 15.05
N ALA A 218 11.97 -12.15 14.53
CA ALA A 218 12.27 -12.05 13.10
C ALA A 218 13.62 -11.39 12.85
N THR A 219 14.16 -11.64 11.67
CA THR A 219 15.31 -10.91 11.11
C THR A 219 14.80 -9.90 10.11
N VAL A 220 15.11 -8.62 10.31
CA VAL A 220 14.73 -7.52 9.42
C VAL A 220 15.96 -7.11 8.59
N THR A 221 15.77 -7.04 7.29
CA THR A 221 16.78 -6.56 6.33
C THR A 221 16.25 -5.37 5.54
N THR A 222 17.07 -4.75 4.73
CA THR A 222 16.66 -3.67 3.82
C THR A 222 15.68 -4.14 2.74
N THR A 223 15.60 -5.45 2.49
CA THR A 223 14.78 -6.04 1.42
C THR A 223 13.58 -6.82 1.92
N GLY A 224 13.43 -7.01 3.23
CA GLY A 224 12.28 -7.73 3.80
C GLY A 224 12.49 -8.24 5.21
N VAL A 225 11.53 -9.06 5.66
CA VAL A 225 11.46 -9.62 7.01
C VAL A 225 11.35 -11.14 6.93
N THR A 226 12.16 -11.84 7.74
CA THR A 226 12.11 -13.31 7.87
C THR A 226 11.71 -13.67 9.30
N TRP A 227 10.55 -14.29 9.46
CA TRP A 227 10.04 -14.75 10.77
C TRP A 227 10.61 -16.12 11.15
N HIS A 228 10.97 -16.26 12.41
CA HIS A 228 11.42 -17.52 13.02
C HIS A 228 10.20 -18.19 13.68
N THR A 229 9.50 -19.02 12.92
CA THR A 229 8.23 -19.67 13.31
C THR A 229 8.44 -21.09 13.83
#